data_96e2845eeaa9b51b941c63467db2462e
#
_entry.id   96e2845eeaa9b51b941c63467db2462e
#
_cell.length_a   1.000
_cell.length_b   1.000
_cell.length_c   1.000
_cell.angle_alpha   90.00
_cell.angle_beta   90.00
_cell.angle_gamma   90.00
#
_symmetry.space_group_name_H-M   'P 1'
#
loop_
_entity.id
_entity.type
_entity.pdbx_description
1 polymer ?
#
loop_
_entity_poly.entity_id
_entity_poly.type
_entity_poly.pdbx_seq_one_letter_code
_entity_poly.pdbx_strand_id
1 'polypeptide(L)'
;MKQTFLSGATLAALVMLVALPLVFILLQAIFPHFSAGSLGDAFGGIPALLADPQLPAMLGGTLWIAAGVALVSVMIGLPLGILRGMFSLPLPRLWDLLFLIPFLTPPYISALSWMLALQSQGYLQQLTGWQLNDLLFSRSGIVLVMTFNIFPVVYFAVSRSLLASGTRLAVVARVHGASAWRAFWHVTLPMLSPALAAGMLLAFTLAIEDFGVPAALGSRAGVVMLTVGIEKKLADWPVDLPGAALLSLLLMAVALFAWWLQRRLVGEKEVTSVTGKPGENHGASLGWMMLPAVLAMSAVGGLAVGVPAVSMMLTSVMGTLSGGVSVENVTLRHFAALFDQQGDALSALGTSLSLALGSALIVGALGLLAAWLVMVQKIKGRGMVDALSLMPAALPGVVVGVGLILLWNQPFWPRSPYNTLWMLLLSYCCLLLPWPVRYVGSALRQLGPNLEPAARVHGASPLQALRLIVLPLVFPALLAAMLMVFAVASRELVTSLLLAPAGTQTMAVFIWRQFEQGSVGQGMAMASLTLLTGLLLMLTALALMQRSTRG
;
A
#
# COMPACT_ATOMS: atom_id res chain seq x y z
N MET A 1 -29.92 -0.96 -25.16
CA MET A 1 -30.36 -0.14 -24.03
C MET A 1 -29.75 -0.56 -22.70
N LYS A 2 -29.84 -1.80 -22.20
CA LYS A 2 -29.29 -2.22 -20.90
C LYS A 2 -27.75 -2.11 -20.80
N GLN A 3 -27.01 -2.39 -21.86
CA GLN A 3 -25.53 -2.28 -21.88
C GLN A 3 -25.06 -0.82 -21.86
N THR A 4 -25.73 0.06 -22.60
CA THR A 4 -25.43 1.50 -22.63
C THR A 4 -25.71 2.15 -21.26
N PHE A 5 -26.77 1.71 -20.60
CA PHE A 5 -27.08 2.14 -19.23
C PHE A 5 -26.00 1.70 -18.24
N LEU A 6 -25.59 0.42 -18.30
CA LEU A 6 -24.56 -0.11 -17.39
C LEU A 6 -23.21 0.57 -17.58
N SER A 7 -22.80 0.81 -18.85
CA SER A 7 -21.56 1.54 -19.13
C SER A 7 -21.62 3.00 -18.66
N GLY A 8 -22.76 3.66 -18.85
CA GLY A 8 -22.99 5.02 -18.36
C GLY A 8 -22.96 5.09 -16.83
N ALA A 9 -23.63 4.17 -16.14
CA ALA A 9 -23.65 4.09 -14.68
C ALA A 9 -22.24 3.81 -14.11
N THR A 10 -21.48 2.89 -14.72
CA THR A 10 -20.10 2.61 -14.31
C THR A 10 -19.21 3.84 -14.49
N LEU A 11 -19.31 4.52 -15.64
CA LEU A 11 -18.53 5.73 -15.89
C LEU A 11 -18.92 6.84 -14.91
N ALA A 12 -20.20 7.05 -14.66
CA ALA A 12 -20.68 8.05 -13.69
C ALA A 12 -20.15 7.76 -12.28
N ALA A 13 -20.17 6.49 -11.84
CA ALA A 13 -19.62 6.09 -10.55
C ALA A 13 -18.11 6.37 -10.47
N LEU A 14 -17.35 6.06 -11.53
CA LEU A 14 -15.90 6.35 -11.58
C LEU A 14 -15.60 7.86 -11.58
N VAL A 15 -16.39 8.65 -12.31
CA VAL A 15 -16.24 10.11 -12.32
C VAL A 15 -16.51 10.69 -10.93
N MET A 16 -17.61 10.27 -10.28
CA MET A 16 -17.96 10.74 -8.93
C MET A 16 -16.93 10.31 -7.88
N LEU A 17 -16.40 9.09 -8.00
CA LEU A 17 -15.50 8.53 -7.00
C LEU A 17 -14.05 9.02 -7.16
N VAL A 18 -13.59 9.23 -8.40
CA VAL A 18 -12.17 9.49 -8.69
C VAL A 18 -11.96 10.87 -9.33
N ALA A 19 -12.67 11.18 -10.42
CA ALA A 19 -12.39 12.40 -11.17
C ALA A 19 -12.82 13.67 -10.42
N LEU A 20 -14.03 13.70 -9.87
CA LEU A 20 -14.55 14.89 -9.20
C LEU A 20 -13.74 15.30 -7.96
N PRO A 21 -13.31 14.39 -7.04
CA PRO A 21 -12.42 14.79 -5.96
C PRO A 21 -11.18 15.51 -6.44
N LEU A 22 -10.54 15.04 -7.53
CA LEU A 22 -9.35 15.66 -8.10
C LEU A 22 -9.65 17.02 -8.74
N VAL A 23 -10.78 17.14 -9.44
CA VAL A 23 -11.23 18.43 -9.99
C VAL A 23 -11.45 19.44 -8.89
N PHE A 24 -12.02 19.03 -7.74
CA PHE A 24 -12.25 19.95 -6.61
C PHE A 24 -10.94 20.37 -5.92
N ILE A 25 -9.92 19.50 -5.86
CA ILE A 25 -8.57 19.90 -5.43
C ILE A 25 -8.01 20.98 -6.37
N LEU A 26 -8.12 20.77 -7.68
CA LEU A 26 -7.66 21.74 -8.68
C LEU A 26 -8.41 23.08 -8.54
N LEU A 27 -9.73 23.03 -8.40
CA LEU A 27 -10.54 24.24 -8.23
C LEU A 27 -10.17 25.00 -6.95
N GLN A 28 -10.01 24.31 -5.82
CA GLN A 28 -9.62 24.92 -4.55
C GLN A 28 -8.20 25.49 -4.58
N ALA A 29 -7.28 24.86 -5.29
CA ALA A 29 -5.91 25.33 -5.44
C ALA A 29 -5.82 26.57 -6.36
N ILE A 30 -6.64 26.61 -7.43
CA ILE A 30 -6.70 27.76 -8.33
C ILE A 30 -7.45 28.92 -7.68
N PHE A 31 -8.58 28.65 -7.01
CA PHE A 31 -9.44 29.63 -6.39
C PHE A 31 -9.46 29.43 -4.86
N PRO A 32 -8.64 30.16 -4.09
CA PRO A 32 -8.52 29.95 -2.65
C PRO A 32 -9.84 30.03 -1.89
N HIS A 33 -10.76 30.84 -2.38
CA HIS A 33 -12.10 31.05 -1.78
C HIS A 33 -13.19 30.16 -2.38
N PHE A 34 -12.84 29.11 -3.15
CA PHE A 34 -13.78 28.21 -3.80
C PHE A 34 -14.74 27.56 -2.80
N SER A 35 -14.24 27.04 -1.69
CA SER A 35 -15.06 26.45 -0.61
C SER A 35 -16.01 27.44 0.06
N ALA A 36 -15.73 28.74 -0.03
CA ALA A 36 -16.62 29.82 0.42
C ALA A 36 -17.58 30.31 -0.69
N GLY A 37 -17.60 29.65 -1.86
CA GLY A 37 -18.48 29.97 -2.99
C GLY A 37 -18.00 31.12 -3.87
N SER A 38 -16.74 31.54 -3.77
CA SER A 38 -16.16 32.61 -4.60
C SER A 38 -15.09 32.05 -5.56
N LEU A 39 -15.17 32.48 -6.83
CA LEU A 39 -14.15 32.22 -7.87
C LEU A 39 -13.20 33.43 -8.04
N GLY A 40 -13.17 34.35 -7.08
CA GLY A 40 -12.23 35.45 -7.07
C GLY A 40 -10.80 35.03 -6.75
N ASP A 41 -9.84 35.91 -7.03
CA ASP A 41 -8.43 35.79 -6.68
C ASP A 41 -7.77 34.49 -7.18
N ALA A 42 -7.91 34.22 -8.50
CA ALA A 42 -7.30 33.07 -9.11
C ALA A 42 -5.78 33.04 -8.86
N PHE A 43 -5.29 31.90 -8.37
CA PHE A 43 -3.90 31.66 -7.96
C PHE A 43 -3.40 32.48 -6.75
N GLY A 44 -4.27 33.20 -6.04
CA GLY A 44 -3.91 34.02 -4.87
C GLY A 44 -3.32 33.23 -3.69
N GLY A 45 -3.57 31.92 -3.60
CA GLY A 45 -2.95 31.04 -2.61
C GLY A 45 -1.49 30.68 -2.87
N ILE A 46 -1.01 30.80 -4.13
CA ILE A 46 0.36 30.41 -4.50
C ILE A 46 1.41 31.29 -3.81
N PRO A 47 1.33 32.64 -3.80
CA PRO A 47 2.28 33.47 -3.10
C PRO A 47 2.39 33.14 -1.60
N ALA A 48 1.25 32.88 -0.94
CA ALA A 48 1.21 32.50 0.47
C ALA A 48 1.92 31.14 0.70
N LEU A 49 1.70 30.16 -0.18
CA LEU A 49 2.39 28.86 -0.11
C LEU A 49 3.89 29.02 -0.32
N LEU A 50 4.33 29.81 -1.31
CA LEU A 50 5.75 30.03 -1.60
C LEU A 50 6.46 30.83 -0.49
N ALA A 51 5.73 31.65 0.24
CA ALA A 51 6.24 32.37 1.40
C ALA A 51 6.24 31.52 2.69
N ASP A 52 5.63 30.31 2.68
CA ASP A 52 5.63 29.41 3.84
C ASP A 52 7.06 28.89 4.11
N PRO A 53 7.69 29.23 5.25
CA PRO A 53 9.04 28.80 5.56
C PRO A 53 9.16 27.28 5.76
N GLN A 54 8.06 26.57 5.96
CA GLN A 54 8.04 25.12 6.10
C GLN A 54 8.00 24.37 4.75
N LEU A 55 7.59 25.03 3.65
CA LEU A 55 7.47 24.39 2.34
C LEU A 55 8.77 23.74 1.86
N PRO A 56 9.94 24.42 1.89
CA PRO A 56 11.20 23.79 1.48
C PRO A 56 11.58 22.60 2.37
N ALA A 57 11.30 22.69 3.68
CA ALA A 57 11.54 21.58 4.61
C ALA A 57 10.63 20.38 4.33
N MET A 58 9.34 20.59 4.04
CA MET A 58 8.39 19.53 3.69
C MET A 58 8.76 18.85 2.36
N LEU A 59 9.09 19.64 1.32
CA LEU A 59 9.55 19.12 0.04
C LEU A 59 10.87 18.36 0.17
N GLY A 60 11.87 19.00 0.79
CA GLY A 60 13.17 18.41 1.00
C GLY A 60 13.08 17.14 1.86
N GLY A 61 12.28 17.16 2.92
CA GLY A 61 12.00 16.00 3.77
C GLY A 61 11.39 14.85 2.98
N THR A 62 10.33 15.12 2.19
CA THR A 62 9.67 14.10 1.37
C THR A 62 10.63 13.47 0.36
N LEU A 63 11.32 14.29 -0.42
CA LEU A 63 12.21 13.80 -1.48
C LEU A 63 13.44 13.08 -0.92
N TRP A 64 14.05 13.61 0.15
CA TRP A 64 15.23 13.01 0.76
C TRP A 64 14.91 11.66 1.41
N ILE A 65 13.81 11.60 2.19
CA ILE A 65 13.39 10.35 2.83
C ILE A 65 13.03 9.32 1.76
N ALA A 66 12.22 9.69 0.76
CA ALA A 66 11.80 8.75 -0.28
C ALA A 66 12.98 8.24 -1.13
N ALA A 67 13.93 9.11 -1.48
CA ALA A 67 15.15 8.72 -2.18
C ALA A 67 16.03 7.80 -1.31
N GLY A 68 16.16 8.11 -0.03
CA GLY A 68 16.88 7.28 0.94
C GLY A 68 16.24 5.89 1.07
N VAL A 69 14.92 5.83 1.25
CA VAL A 69 14.17 4.56 1.32
C VAL A 69 14.31 3.75 0.04
N ALA A 70 14.19 4.38 -1.13
CA ALA A 70 14.35 3.69 -2.41
C ALA A 70 15.76 3.10 -2.56
N LEU A 71 16.80 3.88 -2.23
CA LEU A 71 18.19 3.46 -2.31
C LEU A 71 18.49 2.31 -1.33
N VAL A 72 18.12 2.46 -0.05
CA VAL A 72 18.37 1.42 0.97
C VAL A 72 17.54 0.17 0.71
N SER A 73 16.31 0.31 0.17
CA SER A 73 15.50 -0.83 -0.28
C SER A 73 16.17 -1.61 -1.41
N VAL A 74 16.86 -0.92 -2.33
CA VAL A 74 17.68 -1.58 -3.37
C VAL A 74 18.89 -2.26 -2.74
N MET A 75 19.59 -1.61 -1.81
CA MET A 75 20.78 -2.18 -1.14
C MET A 75 20.45 -3.48 -0.39
N ILE A 76 19.24 -3.58 0.19
CA ILE A 76 18.77 -4.78 0.90
C ILE A 76 18.09 -5.75 -0.07
N GLY A 77 17.13 -5.27 -0.85
CA GLY A 77 16.26 -6.11 -1.67
C GLY A 77 16.94 -6.77 -2.86
N LEU A 78 17.93 -6.07 -3.49
CA LEU A 78 18.66 -6.63 -4.63
C LEU A 78 19.49 -7.87 -4.26
N PRO A 79 20.40 -7.84 -3.25
CA PRO A 79 21.16 -9.04 -2.89
C PRO A 79 20.27 -10.19 -2.41
N LEU A 80 19.25 -9.91 -1.60
CA LEU A 80 18.32 -10.93 -1.13
C LEU A 80 17.49 -11.52 -2.30
N GLY A 81 17.06 -10.69 -3.24
CA GLY A 81 16.36 -11.13 -4.45
C GLY A 81 17.23 -11.98 -5.37
N ILE A 82 18.52 -11.64 -5.49
CA ILE A 82 19.51 -12.44 -6.22
C ILE A 82 19.72 -13.80 -5.54
N LEU A 83 19.92 -13.82 -4.23
CA LEU A 83 20.04 -15.06 -3.46
C LEU A 83 18.83 -15.97 -3.70
N ARG A 84 17.63 -15.43 -3.64
CA ARG A 84 16.38 -16.17 -3.85
C ARG A 84 16.17 -16.64 -5.29
N GLY A 85 16.57 -15.82 -6.27
CA GLY A 85 16.31 -16.09 -7.69
C GLY A 85 17.34 -16.95 -8.38
N MET A 86 18.60 -16.94 -7.91
CA MET A 86 19.72 -17.64 -8.57
C MET A 86 20.18 -18.90 -7.84
N PHE A 87 19.95 -18.99 -6.53
CA PHE A 87 20.53 -20.05 -5.70
C PHE A 87 19.45 -20.94 -5.06
N SER A 88 19.84 -22.19 -4.79
CA SER A 88 19.01 -23.15 -4.09
C SER A 88 19.09 -22.90 -2.58
N LEU A 89 18.18 -22.08 -2.05
CA LEU A 89 18.08 -21.80 -0.63
C LEU A 89 17.24 -22.86 0.10
N PRO A 90 17.53 -23.16 1.37
CA PRO A 90 16.63 -23.96 2.20
C PRO A 90 15.31 -23.19 2.42
N LEU A 91 14.19 -23.92 2.40
CA LEU A 91 12.85 -23.38 2.66
C LEU A 91 12.51 -22.08 1.88
N PRO A 92 12.66 -22.06 0.55
CA PRO A 92 12.57 -20.81 -0.22
C PRO A 92 11.20 -20.12 -0.11
N ARG A 93 10.11 -20.88 0.10
CA ARG A 93 8.76 -20.33 0.31
C ARG A 93 8.61 -19.68 1.67
N LEU A 94 9.34 -20.14 2.68
CA LEU A 94 9.33 -19.51 4.00
C LEU A 94 9.98 -18.13 3.96
N TRP A 95 11.07 -17.95 3.22
CA TRP A 95 11.68 -16.64 3.01
C TRP A 95 10.76 -15.69 2.25
N ASP A 96 10.10 -16.17 1.19
CA ASP A 96 9.11 -15.37 0.47
C ASP A 96 7.96 -14.93 1.40
N LEU A 97 7.48 -15.81 2.27
CA LEU A 97 6.44 -15.48 3.25
C LEU A 97 6.95 -14.52 4.32
N LEU A 98 8.13 -14.76 4.88
CA LEU A 98 8.73 -13.91 5.92
C LEU A 98 8.90 -12.47 5.42
N PHE A 99 9.44 -12.28 4.21
CA PHE A 99 9.65 -10.94 3.64
C PHE A 99 8.36 -10.30 3.13
N LEU A 100 7.27 -11.05 3.01
CA LEU A 100 5.97 -10.48 2.68
C LEU A 100 5.30 -9.82 3.90
N ILE A 101 5.55 -10.32 5.12
CA ILE A 101 4.93 -9.83 6.37
C ILE A 101 5.14 -8.32 6.58
N PRO A 102 6.35 -7.74 6.47
CA PRO A 102 6.56 -6.31 6.67
C PRO A 102 5.74 -5.45 5.70
N PHE A 103 5.65 -5.86 4.44
CA PHE A 103 4.85 -5.17 3.43
C PHE A 103 3.34 -5.20 3.74
N LEU A 104 2.91 -6.23 4.47
CA LEU A 104 1.52 -6.36 4.90
C LEU A 104 1.23 -5.67 6.23
N THR A 105 2.26 -5.42 7.02
CA THR A 105 2.12 -4.69 8.28
C THR A 105 1.89 -3.21 7.96
N PRO A 106 0.80 -2.60 8.48
CA PRO A 106 0.58 -1.17 8.28
C PRO A 106 1.80 -0.35 8.74
N PRO A 107 2.26 0.64 7.95
CA PRO A 107 3.47 1.40 8.27
C PRO A 107 3.44 2.06 9.66
N TYR A 108 2.27 2.57 10.09
CA TYR A 108 2.13 3.19 11.41
C TYR A 108 2.30 2.17 12.55
N ILE A 109 1.79 0.94 12.42
CA ILE A 109 1.98 -0.13 13.44
C ILE A 109 3.47 -0.48 13.53
N SER A 110 4.14 -0.59 12.38
CA SER A 110 5.58 -0.83 12.34
C SER A 110 6.35 0.30 13.03
N ALA A 111 6.03 1.57 12.72
CA ALA A 111 6.68 2.73 13.35
C ALA A 111 6.50 2.75 14.86
N LEU A 112 5.26 2.52 15.34
CA LEU A 112 4.96 2.46 16.77
C LEU A 112 5.70 1.30 17.45
N SER A 113 5.79 0.15 16.80
CA SER A 113 6.52 -1.02 17.32
C SER A 113 8.03 -0.76 17.39
N TRP A 114 8.62 -0.12 16.37
CA TRP A 114 10.01 0.31 16.39
C TRP A 114 10.28 1.37 17.47
N MET A 115 9.30 2.27 17.68
CA MET A 115 9.40 3.27 18.76
C MET A 115 9.46 2.59 20.12
N LEU A 116 8.58 1.62 20.40
CA LEU A 116 8.59 0.86 21.63
C LEU A 116 9.87 0.04 21.83
N ALA A 117 10.46 -0.44 20.74
CA ALA A 117 11.73 -1.15 20.79
C ALA A 117 12.91 -0.26 21.17
N LEU A 118 13.05 0.91 20.53
CA LEU A 118 14.30 1.67 20.48
C LEU A 118 14.29 3.02 21.23
N GLN A 119 13.09 3.54 21.61
CA GLN A 119 13.02 4.79 22.39
C GLN A 119 13.71 4.68 23.76
N SER A 120 13.91 5.80 24.45
CA SER A 120 14.39 5.81 25.83
C SER A 120 13.48 4.94 26.71
N GLN A 121 14.09 4.05 27.52
CA GLN A 121 13.39 3.03 28.30
C GLN A 121 12.61 2.01 27.44
N GLY A 122 12.90 1.92 26.14
CA GLY A 122 12.34 0.89 25.26
C GLY A 122 12.93 -0.50 25.52
N TYR A 123 12.33 -1.51 24.87
CA TYR A 123 12.70 -2.91 25.11
C TYR A 123 14.18 -3.22 24.88
N LEU A 124 14.80 -2.65 23.84
CA LEU A 124 16.22 -2.87 23.58
C LEU A 124 17.07 -2.37 24.75
N GLN A 125 16.80 -1.16 25.25
CA GLN A 125 17.53 -0.60 26.38
C GLN A 125 17.30 -1.41 27.66
N GLN A 126 16.07 -1.86 27.93
CA GLN A 126 15.76 -2.67 29.09
C GLN A 126 16.47 -4.03 29.07
N LEU A 127 16.60 -4.66 27.88
CA LEU A 127 17.18 -6.00 27.76
C LEU A 127 18.72 -5.99 27.61
N THR A 128 19.27 -4.98 26.94
CA THR A 128 20.71 -4.96 26.58
C THR A 128 21.49 -3.79 27.16
N GLY A 129 20.82 -2.77 27.67
CA GLY A 129 21.40 -1.49 28.06
C GLY A 129 21.71 -0.54 26.89
N TRP A 130 21.56 -0.95 25.64
CA TRP A 130 21.88 -0.13 24.48
C TRP A 130 20.81 0.93 24.23
N GLN A 131 21.27 2.17 23.98
CA GLN A 131 20.41 3.31 23.70
C GLN A 131 20.52 3.68 22.21
N LEU A 132 19.44 3.44 21.44
CA LEU A 132 19.34 3.80 20.03
C LEU A 132 18.26 4.85 19.77
N ASN A 133 17.85 5.58 20.83
CA ASN A 133 16.84 6.62 20.73
C ASN A 133 17.19 7.70 19.69
N ASP A 134 18.43 8.19 19.69
CA ASP A 134 18.86 9.25 18.78
C ASP A 134 18.95 8.77 17.32
N LEU A 135 19.26 7.48 17.13
CA LEU A 135 19.19 6.87 15.80
C LEU A 135 17.75 6.79 15.32
N LEU A 136 16.82 6.33 16.15
CA LEU A 136 15.42 6.18 15.81
C LEU A 136 14.79 7.52 15.41
N PHE A 137 14.97 8.56 16.26
CA PHE A 137 14.43 9.89 16.04
C PHE A 137 15.39 10.76 15.22
N SER A 138 15.84 10.22 14.09
CA SER A 138 16.67 10.89 13.09
C SER A 138 16.15 10.65 11.68
N ARG A 139 16.64 11.40 10.71
CA ARG A 139 16.34 11.17 9.29
C ARG A 139 16.70 9.74 8.84
N SER A 140 17.84 9.24 9.28
CA SER A 140 18.28 7.87 8.98
C SER A 140 17.40 6.81 9.64
N GLY A 141 16.92 7.06 10.86
CA GLY A 141 15.97 6.16 11.55
C GLY A 141 14.64 6.05 10.81
N ILE A 142 14.08 7.18 10.38
CA ILE A 142 12.85 7.17 9.55
C ILE A 142 13.08 6.37 8.26
N VAL A 143 14.20 6.62 7.54
CA VAL A 143 14.55 5.87 6.33
C VAL A 143 14.64 4.36 6.62
N LEU A 144 15.30 3.96 7.71
CA LEU A 144 15.44 2.54 8.07
C LEU A 144 14.09 1.88 8.37
N VAL A 145 13.25 2.50 9.20
CA VAL A 145 11.92 1.97 9.55
C VAL A 145 11.05 1.82 8.31
N MET A 146 11.00 2.84 7.45
CA MET A 146 10.26 2.77 6.18
C MET A 146 10.86 1.71 5.25
N THR A 147 12.18 1.63 5.17
CA THR A 147 12.86 0.63 4.33
C THR A 147 12.49 -0.79 4.74
N PHE A 148 12.45 -1.11 6.04
CA PHE A 148 12.06 -2.45 6.50
C PHE A 148 10.63 -2.83 6.11
N ASN A 149 9.74 -1.86 5.89
CA ASN A 149 8.42 -2.12 5.35
C ASN A 149 8.40 -2.25 3.81
N ILE A 150 9.28 -1.52 3.10
CA ILE A 150 9.17 -1.31 1.65
C ILE A 150 10.16 -2.18 0.86
N PHE A 151 11.33 -2.60 1.41
CA PHE A 151 12.32 -3.41 0.69
C PHE A 151 11.77 -4.68 0.03
N PRO A 152 10.70 -5.33 0.56
CA PRO A 152 10.15 -6.51 -0.08
C PRO A 152 9.71 -6.28 -1.53
N VAL A 153 9.34 -5.05 -1.87
CA VAL A 153 8.95 -4.68 -3.24
C VAL A 153 10.12 -4.91 -4.21
N VAL A 154 11.32 -4.47 -3.83
CA VAL A 154 12.55 -4.69 -4.62
C VAL A 154 12.95 -6.16 -4.61
N TYR A 155 12.89 -6.82 -3.44
CA TYR A 155 13.16 -8.26 -3.31
C TYR A 155 12.30 -9.09 -4.26
N PHE A 156 10.98 -8.86 -4.27
CA PHE A 156 10.07 -9.61 -5.15
C PHE A 156 10.25 -9.22 -6.62
N ALA A 157 10.48 -7.96 -6.96
CA ALA A 157 10.73 -7.55 -8.33
C ALA A 157 11.95 -8.29 -8.91
N VAL A 158 13.05 -8.32 -8.17
CA VAL A 158 14.31 -8.98 -8.58
C VAL A 158 14.16 -10.50 -8.60
N SER A 159 13.68 -11.09 -7.50
CA SER A 159 13.57 -12.56 -7.40
C SER A 159 12.61 -13.15 -8.44
N ARG A 160 11.45 -12.51 -8.67
CA ARG A 160 10.49 -12.98 -9.68
C ARG A 160 11.00 -12.81 -11.09
N SER A 161 11.71 -11.71 -11.40
CA SER A 161 12.36 -11.51 -12.69
C SER A 161 13.39 -12.62 -12.98
N LEU A 162 14.23 -12.96 -12.00
CA LEU A 162 15.22 -14.04 -12.13
C LEU A 162 14.58 -15.42 -12.27
N LEU A 163 13.53 -15.71 -11.49
CA LEU A 163 12.80 -16.97 -11.58
C LEU A 163 12.06 -17.12 -12.91
N ALA A 164 11.59 -16.03 -13.51
CA ALA A 164 10.89 -16.03 -14.80
C ALA A 164 11.86 -16.12 -15.99
N SER A 165 12.94 -15.35 -15.99
CA SER A 165 13.93 -15.32 -17.11
C SER A 165 14.90 -16.49 -17.08
N GLY A 166 15.07 -17.11 -15.92
CA GLY A 166 16.04 -18.18 -15.69
C GLY A 166 17.49 -17.71 -15.73
N THR A 167 18.40 -18.59 -15.29
CA THR A 167 19.85 -18.35 -15.34
C THR A 167 20.48 -18.77 -16.66
N ARG A 168 19.68 -19.19 -17.65
CA ARG A 168 20.14 -19.80 -18.92
C ARG A 168 21.15 -18.93 -19.66
N LEU A 169 20.88 -17.62 -19.81
CA LEU A 169 21.80 -16.74 -20.55
C LEU A 169 23.14 -16.56 -19.84
N ALA A 170 23.14 -16.49 -18.50
CA ALA A 170 24.38 -16.46 -17.72
C ALA A 170 25.15 -17.79 -17.85
N VAL A 171 24.45 -18.93 -17.87
CA VAL A 171 25.06 -20.24 -18.11
C VAL A 171 25.66 -20.33 -19.52
N VAL A 172 24.94 -19.88 -20.55
CA VAL A 172 25.45 -19.81 -21.93
C VAL A 172 26.71 -18.95 -22.00
N ALA A 173 26.71 -17.75 -21.38
CA ALA A 173 27.90 -16.90 -21.33
C ALA A 173 29.10 -17.60 -20.67
N ARG A 174 28.86 -18.42 -19.63
CA ARG A 174 29.90 -19.19 -18.96
C ARG A 174 30.42 -20.34 -19.83
N VAL A 175 29.56 -21.02 -20.57
CA VAL A 175 29.96 -22.04 -21.56
C VAL A 175 30.87 -21.44 -22.64
N HIS A 176 30.64 -20.16 -23.00
CA HIS A 176 31.51 -19.42 -23.93
C HIS A 176 32.72 -18.75 -23.27
N GLY A 177 33.10 -19.19 -22.05
CA GLY A 177 34.34 -18.78 -21.38
C GLY A 177 34.22 -17.53 -20.47
N ALA A 178 33.03 -16.98 -20.25
CA ALA A 178 32.87 -15.90 -19.28
C ALA A 178 33.02 -16.43 -17.85
N SER A 179 33.79 -15.73 -17.01
CA SER A 179 33.80 -16.00 -15.56
C SER A 179 32.42 -15.70 -14.95
N ALA A 180 32.11 -16.30 -13.79
CA ALA A 180 30.84 -16.05 -13.08
C ALA A 180 30.62 -14.56 -12.80
N TRP A 181 31.66 -13.82 -12.43
CA TRP A 181 31.65 -12.38 -12.21
C TRP A 181 31.33 -11.59 -13.48
N ARG A 182 31.97 -11.95 -14.60
CA ARG A 182 31.72 -11.31 -15.90
C ARG A 182 30.32 -11.61 -16.41
N ALA A 183 29.82 -12.83 -16.27
CA ALA A 183 28.46 -13.20 -16.63
C ALA A 183 27.42 -12.45 -15.76
N PHE A 184 27.70 -12.26 -14.47
CA PHE A 184 26.82 -11.49 -13.60
C PHE A 184 26.71 -10.02 -14.05
N TRP A 185 27.83 -9.32 -14.21
CA TRP A 185 27.84 -7.90 -14.52
C TRP A 185 27.39 -7.55 -15.93
N HIS A 186 27.69 -8.39 -16.93
CA HIS A 186 27.40 -8.10 -18.35
C HIS A 186 26.14 -8.79 -18.88
N VAL A 187 25.59 -9.78 -18.17
CA VAL A 187 24.38 -10.47 -18.59
C VAL A 187 23.28 -10.36 -17.55
N THR A 188 23.51 -10.84 -16.31
CA THR A 188 22.45 -10.93 -15.31
C THR A 188 21.99 -9.54 -14.85
N LEU A 189 22.90 -8.67 -14.46
CA LEU A 189 22.55 -7.33 -13.92
C LEU A 189 21.88 -6.41 -14.96
N PRO A 190 22.35 -6.34 -16.23
CA PRO A 190 21.64 -5.60 -17.27
C PRO A 190 20.24 -6.14 -17.57
N MET A 191 20.04 -7.47 -17.50
CA MET A 191 18.72 -8.07 -17.64
C MET A 191 17.78 -7.75 -16.49
N LEU A 192 18.32 -7.56 -15.29
CA LEU A 192 17.57 -7.17 -14.11
C LEU A 192 17.24 -5.67 -14.06
N SER A 193 17.93 -4.84 -14.83
CA SER A 193 17.81 -3.39 -14.75
C SER A 193 16.36 -2.87 -14.87
N PRO A 194 15.47 -3.42 -15.74
CA PRO A 194 14.08 -2.97 -15.79
C PRO A 194 13.29 -3.35 -14.52
N ALA A 195 13.48 -4.56 -14.00
CA ALA A 195 12.82 -5.01 -12.78
C ALA A 195 13.33 -4.23 -11.55
N LEU A 196 14.63 -3.96 -11.50
CA LEU A 196 15.26 -3.16 -10.45
C LEU A 196 14.77 -1.72 -10.48
N ALA A 197 14.71 -1.09 -11.66
CA ALA A 197 14.18 0.26 -11.84
C ALA A 197 12.70 0.32 -11.43
N ALA A 198 11.90 -0.68 -11.83
CA ALA A 198 10.49 -0.78 -11.44
C ALA A 198 10.34 -0.89 -9.91
N GLY A 199 11.10 -1.77 -9.27
CA GLY A 199 11.09 -1.96 -7.82
C GLY A 199 11.55 -0.72 -7.05
N MET A 200 12.63 -0.07 -7.51
CA MET A 200 13.16 1.15 -6.90
C MET A 200 12.17 2.33 -6.99
N LEU A 201 11.58 2.55 -8.16
CA LEU A 201 10.60 3.63 -8.36
C LEU A 201 9.30 3.36 -7.62
N LEU A 202 8.87 2.09 -7.53
CA LEU A 202 7.72 1.73 -6.70
C LEU A 202 8.03 1.93 -5.22
N ALA A 203 9.24 1.60 -4.74
CA ALA A 203 9.67 1.88 -3.38
C ALA A 203 9.69 3.40 -3.09
N PHE A 204 10.15 4.21 -4.02
CA PHE A 204 10.11 5.68 -3.94
C PHE A 204 8.66 6.18 -3.83
N THR A 205 7.76 5.70 -4.70
CA THR A 205 6.35 6.10 -4.71
C THR A 205 5.67 5.74 -3.38
N LEU A 206 5.85 4.51 -2.89
CA LEU A 206 5.30 4.10 -1.60
C LEU A 206 5.84 4.94 -0.44
N ALA A 207 7.11 5.36 -0.51
CA ALA A 207 7.69 6.20 0.51
C ALA A 207 7.16 7.64 0.51
N ILE A 208 6.89 8.26 -0.65
CA ILE A 208 6.27 9.59 -0.69
C ILE A 208 4.80 9.60 -0.26
N GLU A 209 4.12 8.45 -0.39
CA GLU A 209 2.71 8.29 0.00
C GLU A 209 2.55 7.95 1.48
N ASP A 210 3.61 7.48 2.15
CA ASP A 210 3.53 7.08 3.54
C ASP A 210 3.25 8.29 4.44
N PHE A 211 2.25 8.12 5.28
CA PHE A 211 1.89 9.05 6.34
C PHE A 211 2.32 8.51 7.71
N GLY A 212 2.15 7.20 7.92
CA GLY A 212 2.20 6.58 9.24
C GLY A 212 3.55 6.71 9.94
N VAL A 213 4.65 6.40 9.24
CA VAL A 213 6.00 6.50 9.81
C VAL A 213 6.42 7.96 10.04
N PRO A 214 6.25 8.88 9.05
CA PRO A 214 6.54 10.28 9.27
C PRO A 214 5.72 10.96 10.36
N ALA A 215 4.44 10.60 10.50
CA ALA A 215 3.59 11.12 11.56
C ALA A 215 4.05 10.66 12.95
N ALA A 216 4.43 9.37 13.09
CA ALA A 216 4.88 8.81 14.35
C ALA A 216 6.27 9.31 14.78
N LEU A 217 7.23 9.40 13.87
CA LEU A 217 8.64 9.66 14.20
C LEU A 217 9.12 11.06 13.82
N GLY A 218 8.48 11.70 12.83
CA GLY A 218 8.97 12.90 12.17
C GLY A 218 9.08 14.11 13.10
N SER A 219 8.10 14.32 13.96
CA SER A 219 8.08 15.46 14.89
C SER A 219 9.32 15.48 15.79
N ARG A 220 9.70 14.33 16.37
CA ARG A 220 10.88 14.20 17.23
C ARG A 220 12.20 14.22 16.43
N ALA A 221 12.15 13.74 15.18
CA ALA A 221 13.31 13.73 14.29
C ALA A 221 13.57 15.09 13.61
N GLY A 222 12.70 16.09 13.80
CA GLY A 222 12.79 17.37 13.09
C GLY A 222 12.56 17.24 11.57
N VAL A 223 11.75 16.25 11.15
CA VAL A 223 11.44 15.97 9.76
C VAL A 223 9.95 16.12 9.52
N VAL A 224 9.58 16.96 8.56
CA VAL A 224 8.21 17.11 8.12
C VAL A 224 8.12 16.67 6.67
N MET A 225 7.18 15.77 6.35
CA MET A 225 6.87 15.36 4.98
C MET A 225 5.57 16.01 4.51
N LEU A 226 5.39 16.11 3.20
CA LEU A 226 4.18 16.70 2.60
C LEU A 226 2.90 16.04 3.09
N THR A 227 2.89 14.72 3.27
CA THR A 227 1.72 13.97 3.78
C THR A 227 1.28 14.44 5.15
N VAL A 228 2.23 14.65 6.07
CA VAL A 228 1.97 15.19 7.42
C VAL A 228 1.63 16.68 7.36
N GLY A 229 2.27 17.43 6.45
CA GLY A 229 1.95 18.86 6.24
C GLY A 229 0.50 19.08 5.77
N ILE A 230 0.00 18.22 4.86
CA ILE A 230 -1.38 18.26 4.39
C ILE A 230 -2.35 17.96 5.54
N GLU A 231 -2.07 16.92 6.32
CA GLU A 231 -2.89 16.56 7.47
C GLU A 231 -2.97 17.70 8.48
N LYS A 232 -1.85 18.33 8.83
CA LYS A 232 -1.81 19.49 9.74
C LYS A 232 -2.64 20.67 9.25
N LYS A 233 -2.61 20.98 7.94
CA LYS A 233 -3.43 22.05 7.35
C LYS A 233 -4.94 21.78 7.51
N LEU A 234 -5.35 20.52 7.66
CA LEU A 234 -6.75 20.12 7.87
C LEU A 234 -7.12 19.96 9.35
N ALA A 235 -6.18 19.53 10.19
CA ALA A 235 -6.41 19.21 11.60
C ALA A 235 -6.21 20.42 12.52
N ASP A 236 -5.23 21.28 12.20
CA ASP A 236 -4.90 22.44 13.03
C ASP A 236 -5.87 23.60 12.77
N TRP A 237 -6.17 24.35 13.84
CA TRP A 237 -7.00 25.57 13.74
C TRP A 237 -6.14 26.82 13.54
N PRO A 238 -6.45 27.71 12.59
CA PRO A 238 -7.58 27.65 11.63
C PRO A 238 -7.32 26.67 10.48
N VAL A 239 -8.37 25.95 10.05
CA VAL A 239 -8.29 24.99 8.92
C VAL A 239 -7.92 25.72 7.63
N ASP A 240 -6.86 25.27 6.96
CA ASP A 240 -6.33 25.86 5.72
C ASP A 240 -6.60 24.95 4.52
N LEU A 241 -7.84 24.98 4.00
CA LEU A 241 -8.24 24.19 2.81
C LEU A 241 -7.45 24.57 1.55
N PRO A 242 -7.20 25.85 1.24
CA PRO A 242 -6.36 26.24 0.10
C PRO A 242 -4.94 25.70 0.20
N GLY A 243 -4.30 25.82 1.36
CA GLY A 243 -2.97 25.30 1.61
C GLY A 243 -2.92 23.76 1.48
N ALA A 244 -3.91 23.05 2.05
CA ALA A 244 -4.02 21.61 1.91
C ALA A 244 -4.20 21.18 0.46
N ALA A 245 -5.00 21.89 -0.35
CA ALA A 245 -5.19 21.61 -1.77
C ALA A 245 -3.89 21.84 -2.58
N LEU A 246 -3.18 22.94 -2.35
CA LEU A 246 -1.92 23.25 -3.02
C LEU A 246 -0.82 22.23 -2.70
N LEU A 247 -0.65 21.87 -1.41
CA LEU A 247 0.28 20.81 -1.00
C LEU A 247 -0.10 19.44 -1.60
N SER A 248 -1.41 19.15 -1.70
CA SER A 248 -1.91 17.92 -2.34
C SER A 248 -1.58 17.87 -3.82
N LEU A 249 -1.71 18.99 -4.56
CA LEU A 249 -1.29 19.07 -5.96
C LEU A 249 0.23 18.87 -6.12
N LEU A 250 1.00 19.44 -5.21
CA LEU A 250 2.46 19.28 -5.22
C LEU A 250 2.87 17.83 -4.97
N LEU A 251 2.27 17.18 -3.98
CA LEU A 251 2.51 15.76 -3.70
C LEU A 251 2.07 14.88 -4.88
N MET A 252 0.91 15.17 -5.46
CA MET A 252 0.39 14.48 -6.64
C MET A 252 1.32 14.66 -7.85
N ALA A 253 1.87 15.85 -8.06
CA ALA A 253 2.81 16.11 -9.14
C ALA A 253 4.10 15.26 -8.99
N VAL A 254 4.64 15.13 -7.77
CA VAL A 254 5.79 14.28 -7.47
C VAL A 254 5.45 12.80 -7.72
N ALA A 255 4.28 12.32 -7.26
CA ALA A 255 3.82 10.95 -7.46
C ALA A 255 3.61 10.62 -8.94
N LEU A 256 2.95 11.50 -9.69
CA LEU A 256 2.72 11.33 -11.13
C LEU A 256 4.01 11.39 -11.93
N PHE A 257 4.98 12.24 -11.54
CA PHE A 257 6.31 12.28 -12.14
C PHE A 257 7.06 10.97 -11.93
N ALA A 258 7.06 10.43 -10.71
CA ALA A 258 7.66 9.13 -10.40
C ALA A 258 7.02 7.99 -11.20
N TRP A 259 5.69 7.99 -11.30
CA TRP A 259 4.94 7.02 -12.09
C TRP A 259 5.23 7.14 -13.61
N TRP A 260 5.30 8.37 -14.15
CA TRP A 260 5.67 8.61 -15.53
C TRP A 260 7.10 8.13 -15.81
N LEU A 261 8.04 8.44 -14.92
CA LEU A 261 9.43 7.99 -15.01
C LEU A 261 9.51 6.45 -14.99
N GLN A 262 8.74 5.80 -14.11
CA GLN A 262 8.63 4.35 -14.07
C GLN A 262 8.16 3.77 -15.41
N ARG A 263 7.09 4.32 -15.99
CA ARG A 263 6.62 3.90 -17.31
C ARG A 263 7.65 4.09 -18.41
N ARG A 264 8.39 5.19 -18.37
CA ARG A 264 9.39 5.50 -19.40
C ARG A 264 10.64 4.62 -19.29
N LEU A 265 11.10 4.31 -18.07
CA LEU A 265 12.31 3.50 -17.82
C LEU A 265 12.04 2.00 -17.96
N VAL A 266 10.89 1.54 -17.47
CA VAL A 266 10.52 0.11 -17.54
C VAL A 266 10.07 -0.25 -18.96
N GLY A 267 9.44 0.69 -19.70
CA GLY A 267 8.99 0.55 -21.07
C GLY A 267 8.01 -0.60 -21.26
N GLU A 268 7.48 -0.76 -22.47
CA GLU A 268 6.78 -1.96 -22.94
C GLU A 268 7.73 -3.14 -23.24
N LYS A 269 8.94 -3.07 -22.75
CA LYS A 269 9.84 -4.22 -22.66
C LYS A 269 9.36 -5.16 -21.54
N GLU A 270 8.10 -5.60 -21.60
CA GLU A 270 7.84 -6.97 -21.26
C GLU A 270 8.89 -7.74 -22.06
N VAL A 271 9.92 -8.21 -21.37
CA VAL A 271 10.77 -9.26 -21.91
C VAL A 271 9.79 -10.39 -22.17
N THR A 272 9.23 -10.41 -23.39
CA THR A 272 8.56 -11.58 -23.91
C THR A 272 9.60 -12.66 -23.74
N SER A 273 9.45 -13.42 -22.66
CA SER A 273 10.26 -14.60 -22.42
C SER A 273 10.05 -15.43 -23.68
N VAL A 274 11.12 -15.50 -24.48
CA VAL A 274 11.17 -16.39 -25.63
C VAL A 274 10.60 -17.71 -25.13
N THR A 275 9.42 -18.04 -25.63
CA THR A 275 8.60 -19.20 -25.36
C THR A 275 9.40 -20.42 -24.89
N GLY A 276 9.56 -20.57 -23.61
CA GLY A 276 10.11 -21.75 -22.96
C GLY A 276 9.32 -21.96 -21.68
N LYS A 277 8.73 -23.15 -21.50
CA LYS A 277 8.22 -23.60 -20.20
C LYS A 277 9.19 -23.14 -19.12
N PRO A 278 8.73 -22.62 -17.96
CA PRO A 278 9.61 -22.36 -16.83
C PRO A 278 10.40 -23.64 -16.59
N GLY A 279 11.68 -23.66 -16.98
CA GLY A 279 12.53 -24.81 -16.71
C GLY A 279 12.64 -24.91 -15.19
N GLU A 280 12.62 -26.11 -14.65
CA GLU A 280 12.98 -26.34 -13.27
C GLU A 280 14.35 -25.69 -13.03
N ASN A 281 14.34 -24.49 -12.44
CA ASN A 281 15.55 -23.81 -12.03
C ASN A 281 16.10 -24.57 -10.82
N HIS A 282 16.94 -25.53 -11.07
CA HIS A 282 17.86 -26.03 -10.06
C HIS A 282 18.83 -24.89 -9.79
N GLY A 283 18.54 -24.06 -8.79
CA GLY A 283 19.41 -22.95 -8.41
C GLY A 283 20.83 -23.45 -8.15
N ALA A 284 21.82 -22.66 -8.48
CA ALA A 284 23.20 -22.99 -8.20
C ALA A 284 23.42 -23.20 -6.68
N SER A 285 24.24 -24.17 -6.31
CA SER A 285 24.62 -24.36 -4.90
C SER A 285 25.54 -23.23 -4.44
N LEU A 286 25.26 -22.66 -3.27
CA LEU A 286 26.11 -21.64 -2.62
C LEU A 286 27.34 -22.25 -1.93
N GLY A 287 27.39 -23.58 -1.74
CA GLY A 287 28.47 -24.22 -1.02
C GLY A 287 28.64 -23.63 0.39
N TRP A 288 29.86 -23.23 0.75
CA TRP A 288 30.17 -22.63 2.06
C TRP A 288 29.51 -21.28 2.30
N MET A 289 29.14 -20.54 1.25
CA MET A 289 28.42 -19.27 1.36
C MET A 289 26.94 -19.43 1.75
N MET A 290 26.43 -20.66 1.87
CA MET A 290 25.04 -20.89 2.29
C MET A 290 24.78 -20.36 3.70
N LEU A 291 25.70 -20.59 4.65
CA LEU A 291 25.53 -20.13 6.02
C LEU A 291 25.53 -18.61 6.13
N PRO A 292 26.50 -17.85 5.56
CA PRO A 292 26.44 -16.39 5.52
C PRO A 292 25.16 -15.85 4.87
N ALA A 293 24.70 -16.48 3.78
CA ALA A 293 23.48 -16.04 3.09
C ALA A 293 22.23 -16.22 3.97
N VAL A 294 22.08 -17.37 4.61
CA VAL A 294 20.98 -17.65 5.54
C VAL A 294 21.03 -16.71 6.75
N LEU A 295 22.21 -16.45 7.31
CA LEU A 295 22.39 -15.49 8.41
C LEU A 295 21.99 -14.07 8.01
N ALA A 296 22.40 -13.62 6.82
CA ALA A 296 22.01 -12.30 6.31
C ALA A 296 20.49 -12.19 6.11
N MET A 297 19.85 -13.21 5.51
CA MET A 297 18.40 -13.28 5.35
C MET A 297 17.69 -13.29 6.71
N SER A 298 18.21 -14.06 7.67
CA SER A 298 17.67 -14.13 9.03
C SER A 298 17.82 -12.80 9.78
N ALA A 299 18.94 -12.12 9.63
CA ALA A 299 19.15 -10.80 10.22
C ALA A 299 18.17 -9.75 9.68
N VAL A 300 17.99 -9.69 8.36
CA VAL A 300 17.01 -8.78 7.75
C VAL A 300 15.58 -9.16 8.17
N GLY A 301 15.24 -10.46 8.17
CA GLY A 301 13.92 -10.92 8.63
C GLY A 301 13.68 -10.64 10.11
N GLY A 302 14.70 -10.83 10.95
CA GLY A 302 14.66 -10.51 12.37
C GLY A 302 14.43 -9.01 12.63
N LEU A 303 15.10 -8.16 11.86
CA LEU A 303 14.89 -6.70 11.95
C LEU A 303 13.51 -6.30 11.40
N ALA A 304 13.16 -6.74 10.21
CA ALA A 304 11.95 -6.29 9.52
C ALA A 304 10.64 -6.85 10.13
N VAL A 305 10.68 -8.08 10.66
CA VAL A 305 9.51 -8.77 11.22
C VAL A 305 9.66 -8.97 12.72
N GLY A 306 10.82 -9.48 13.15
CA GLY A 306 11.04 -9.88 14.54
C GLY A 306 10.94 -8.71 15.51
N VAL A 307 11.64 -7.61 15.24
CA VAL A 307 11.60 -6.43 16.13
C VAL A 307 10.18 -5.86 16.26
N PRO A 308 9.45 -5.53 15.17
CA PRO A 308 8.08 -5.05 15.29
C PRO A 308 7.14 -6.05 15.97
N ALA A 309 7.17 -7.32 15.59
CA ALA A 309 6.29 -8.33 16.12
C ALA A 309 6.53 -8.57 17.62
N VAL A 310 7.79 -8.71 18.04
CA VAL A 310 8.15 -8.91 19.46
C VAL A 310 7.76 -7.70 20.29
N SER A 311 8.06 -6.49 19.84
CA SER A 311 7.71 -5.25 20.56
C SER A 311 6.19 -5.10 20.71
N MET A 312 5.44 -5.37 19.65
CA MET A 312 3.97 -5.34 19.66
C MET A 312 3.41 -6.39 20.62
N MET A 313 3.89 -7.64 20.54
CA MET A 313 3.43 -8.73 21.41
C MET A 313 3.77 -8.48 22.87
N LEU A 314 5.00 -8.08 23.17
CA LEU A 314 5.40 -7.74 24.54
C LEU A 314 4.52 -6.62 25.10
N THR A 315 4.33 -5.53 24.34
CA THR A 315 3.51 -4.42 24.83
C THR A 315 2.05 -4.80 25.02
N SER A 316 1.51 -5.71 24.22
CA SER A 316 0.13 -6.16 24.34
C SER A 316 -0.12 -7.02 25.62
N VAL A 317 0.93 -7.63 26.17
CA VAL A 317 0.85 -8.45 27.38
C VAL A 317 1.56 -7.86 28.61
N MET A 318 2.25 -6.72 28.47
CA MET A 318 2.88 -6.03 29.60
C MET A 318 1.90 -5.02 30.20
N GLY A 319 1.76 -5.03 31.54
CA GLY A 319 0.86 -4.15 32.28
C GLY A 319 1.20 -2.67 32.10
N THR A 320 2.49 -2.34 32.16
CA THR A 320 3.03 -0.99 31.91
C THR A 320 4.41 -1.08 31.28
N LEU A 321 4.77 -0.10 30.46
CA LEU A 321 6.12 -0.01 29.89
C LEU A 321 7.20 0.20 30.96
N SER A 322 6.89 1.01 32.00
CA SER A 322 7.79 1.30 33.10
C SER A 322 8.05 0.11 34.05
N GLY A 323 7.13 -0.87 34.09
CA GLY A 323 7.29 -2.10 34.84
C GLY A 323 8.35 -3.04 34.25
N GLY A 324 8.83 -2.74 33.06
CA GLY A 324 9.88 -3.51 32.39
C GLY A 324 9.42 -4.91 31.95
N VAL A 325 10.38 -5.66 31.37
CA VAL A 325 10.17 -7.04 30.95
C VAL A 325 10.34 -7.96 32.18
N SER A 326 9.27 -8.15 32.93
CA SER A 326 9.24 -9.03 34.09
C SER A 326 7.98 -9.89 34.10
N VAL A 327 8.04 -11.08 34.74
CA VAL A 327 6.89 -11.98 34.82
C VAL A 327 5.74 -11.35 35.64
N GLU A 328 6.07 -10.52 36.62
CA GLU A 328 5.10 -9.82 37.47
C GLU A 328 4.30 -8.76 36.70
N ASN A 329 4.87 -8.24 35.62
CA ASN A 329 4.24 -7.23 34.74
C ASN A 329 3.37 -7.87 33.63
N VAL A 330 3.36 -9.20 33.49
CA VAL A 330 2.57 -9.88 32.44
C VAL A 330 1.08 -9.87 32.79
N THR A 331 0.25 -9.45 31.84
CA THR A 331 -1.21 -9.38 32.01
C THR A 331 -1.93 -9.54 30.66
N LEU A 332 -3.13 -10.08 30.70
CA LEU A 332 -4.04 -10.14 29.54
C LEU A 332 -5.14 -9.05 29.60
N ARG A 333 -5.05 -8.12 30.56
CA ARG A 333 -6.06 -7.07 30.75
C ARG A 333 -6.30 -6.22 29.49
N HIS A 334 -5.26 -5.99 28.68
CA HIS A 334 -5.37 -5.20 27.46
C HIS A 334 -6.24 -5.90 26.40
N PHE A 335 -6.11 -7.22 26.27
CA PHE A 335 -6.99 -8.02 25.42
C PHE A 335 -8.42 -8.09 25.98
N ALA A 336 -8.57 -8.27 27.31
CA ALA A 336 -9.89 -8.28 27.94
C ALA A 336 -10.62 -6.95 27.72
N ALA A 337 -9.92 -5.81 27.84
CA ALA A 337 -10.48 -4.49 27.64
C ALA A 337 -10.95 -4.24 26.19
N LEU A 338 -10.43 -4.98 25.19
CA LEU A 338 -10.92 -4.86 23.81
C LEU A 338 -12.34 -5.41 23.64
N PHE A 339 -12.76 -6.32 24.51
CA PHE A 339 -14.09 -6.94 24.48
C PHE A 339 -15.06 -6.35 25.51
N ASP A 340 -14.65 -5.26 26.17
CA ASP A 340 -15.55 -4.53 27.07
C ASP A 340 -16.63 -3.80 26.24
N GLN A 341 -17.89 -4.08 26.54
CA GLN A 341 -19.04 -3.48 25.85
C GLN A 341 -19.18 -1.96 26.10
N GLN A 342 -18.59 -1.44 27.15
CA GLN A 342 -18.55 0.00 27.45
C GLN A 342 -17.35 0.70 26.80
N GLY A 343 -16.43 -0.05 26.19
CA GLY A 343 -15.23 0.48 25.55
C GLY A 343 -15.40 0.75 24.05
N ASP A 344 -14.61 1.67 23.55
CA ASP A 344 -14.61 2.06 22.11
C ASP A 344 -14.05 0.98 21.17
N ALA A 345 -13.35 -0.02 21.71
CA ALA A 345 -12.62 -1.01 20.92
C ALA A 345 -13.55 -1.90 20.07
N LEU A 346 -14.64 -2.40 20.67
CA LEU A 346 -15.63 -3.22 19.95
C LEU A 346 -16.33 -2.42 18.85
N SER A 347 -16.68 -1.17 19.12
CA SER A 347 -17.28 -0.28 18.12
C SER A 347 -16.32 0.01 16.97
N ALA A 348 -15.03 0.25 17.28
CA ALA A 348 -13.98 0.45 16.27
C ALA A 348 -13.76 -0.81 15.41
N LEU A 349 -13.79 -2.00 16.04
CA LEU A 349 -13.73 -3.28 15.32
C LEU A 349 -14.92 -3.43 14.36
N GLY A 350 -16.15 -3.24 14.87
CA GLY A 350 -17.38 -3.34 14.07
C GLY A 350 -17.41 -2.36 12.91
N THR A 351 -17.00 -1.10 13.16
CA THR A 351 -16.89 -0.05 12.14
C THR A 351 -15.89 -0.45 11.05
N SER A 352 -14.69 -0.87 11.41
CA SER A 352 -13.67 -1.27 10.43
C SER A 352 -14.09 -2.48 9.61
N LEU A 353 -14.66 -3.51 10.24
CA LEU A 353 -15.09 -4.72 9.53
C LEU A 353 -16.27 -4.45 8.59
N SER A 354 -17.22 -3.62 9.00
CA SER A 354 -18.36 -3.23 8.15
C SER A 354 -17.93 -2.39 6.95
N LEU A 355 -17.04 -1.41 7.16
CA LEU A 355 -16.47 -0.60 6.08
C LEU A 355 -15.61 -1.45 5.12
N ALA A 356 -14.81 -2.36 5.66
CA ALA A 356 -13.99 -3.26 4.87
C ALA A 356 -14.84 -4.21 4.00
N LEU A 357 -15.90 -4.77 4.58
CA LEU A 357 -16.84 -5.62 3.83
C LEU A 357 -17.58 -4.82 2.76
N GLY A 358 -18.13 -3.65 3.13
CA GLY A 358 -18.83 -2.77 2.21
C GLY A 358 -17.97 -2.34 1.03
N SER A 359 -16.73 -1.90 1.32
CA SER A 359 -15.78 -1.51 0.27
C SER A 359 -15.40 -2.69 -0.63
N ALA A 360 -15.12 -3.88 -0.06
CA ALA A 360 -14.78 -5.07 -0.83
C ALA A 360 -15.90 -5.46 -1.80
N LEU A 361 -17.16 -5.41 -1.36
CA LEU A 361 -18.33 -5.71 -2.21
C LEU A 361 -18.51 -4.66 -3.32
N ILE A 362 -18.46 -3.38 -2.96
CA ILE A 362 -18.68 -2.28 -3.92
C ILE A 362 -17.56 -2.25 -4.97
N VAL A 363 -16.29 -2.25 -4.55
CA VAL A 363 -15.19 -2.19 -5.52
C VAL A 363 -14.98 -3.50 -6.25
N GLY A 364 -15.37 -4.64 -5.65
CA GLY A 364 -15.42 -5.92 -6.33
C GLY A 364 -16.37 -5.88 -7.52
N ALA A 365 -17.59 -5.40 -7.30
CA ALA A 365 -18.59 -5.25 -8.36
C ALA A 365 -18.19 -4.20 -9.39
N LEU A 366 -17.74 -3.02 -8.96
CA LEU A 366 -17.32 -1.94 -9.85
C LEU A 366 -16.07 -2.32 -10.65
N GLY A 367 -15.09 -2.97 -10.03
CA GLY A 367 -13.87 -3.43 -10.69
C GLY A 367 -14.11 -4.54 -11.70
N LEU A 368 -15.01 -5.49 -11.39
CA LEU A 368 -15.47 -6.50 -12.36
C LEU A 368 -16.12 -5.83 -13.58
N LEU A 369 -17.03 -4.89 -13.35
CA LEU A 369 -17.72 -4.18 -14.43
C LEU A 369 -16.74 -3.35 -15.27
N ALA A 370 -15.83 -2.60 -14.63
CA ALA A 370 -14.82 -1.81 -15.32
C ALA A 370 -13.93 -2.69 -16.20
N ALA A 371 -13.36 -3.77 -15.63
CA ALA A 371 -12.50 -4.69 -16.37
C ALA A 371 -13.24 -5.38 -17.53
N TRP A 372 -14.47 -5.81 -17.32
CA TRP A 372 -15.29 -6.42 -18.36
C TRP A 372 -15.65 -5.46 -19.48
N LEU A 373 -16.05 -4.22 -19.16
CA LEU A 373 -16.38 -3.19 -20.15
C LEU A 373 -15.15 -2.79 -21.01
N VAL A 374 -13.96 -2.73 -20.39
CA VAL A 374 -12.72 -2.37 -21.08
C VAL A 374 -12.20 -3.51 -21.95
N MET A 375 -12.09 -4.71 -21.40
CA MET A 375 -11.37 -5.82 -22.04
C MET A 375 -12.24 -6.69 -22.93
N VAL A 376 -13.48 -6.95 -22.52
CA VAL A 376 -14.39 -7.87 -23.22
C VAL A 376 -15.33 -7.10 -24.13
N GLN A 377 -16.08 -6.13 -23.60
CA GLN A 377 -17.06 -5.35 -24.37
C GLN A 377 -16.40 -4.30 -25.28
N LYS A 378 -15.18 -3.86 -24.95
CA LYS A 378 -14.42 -2.86 -25.71
C LYS A 378 -15.26 -1.63 -26.10
N ILE A 379 -16.01 -1.11 -25.13
CA ILE A 379 -16.94 0.02 -25.32
C ILE A 379 -16.25 1.27 -25.85
N LYS A 380 -17.01 2.16 -26.51
CA LYS A 380 -16.53 3.50 -26.84
C LYS A 380 -16.24 4.25 -25.55
N GLY A 381 -15.01 4.83 -25.41
CA GLY A 381 -14.57 5.47 -24.17
C GLY A 381 -13.92 4.53 -23.15
N ARG A 382 -13.63 3.27 -23.51
CA ARG A 382 -12.94 2.30 -22.65
C ARG A 382 -11.64 2.83 -22.04
N GLY A 383 -10.89 3.67 -22.77
CA GLY A 383 -9.67 4.28 -22.25
C GLY A 383 -9.91 5.20 -21.05
N MET A 384 -11.04 5.90 -21.01
CA MET A 384 -11.43 6.73 -19.85
C MET A 384 -11.83 5.86 -18.66
N VAL A 385 -12.60 4.79 -18.89
CA VAL A 385 -12.95 3.82 -17.83
C VAL A 385 -11.70 3.17 -17.26
N ASP A 386 -10.77 2.73 -18.10
CA ASP A 386 -9.49 2.14 -17.69
C ASP A 386 -8.63 3.14 -16.91
N ALA A 387 -8.47 4.35 -17.43
CA ALA A 387 -7.70 5.39 -16.77
C ALA A 387 -8.27 5.74 -15.39
N LEU A 388 -9.58 6.03 -15.28
CA LEU A 388 -10.23 6.37 -14.02
C LEU A 388 -10.20 5.22 -13.01
N SER A 389 -10.35 3.98 -13.46
CA SER A 389 -10.34 2.81 -12.57
C SER A 389 -8.95 2.47 -12.02
N LEU A 390 -7.87 2.84 -12.72
CA LEU A 390 -6.49 2.58 -12.30
C LEU A 390 -5.79 3.81 -11.71
N MET A 391 -6.31 5.03 -11.94
CA MET A 391 -5.73 6.29 -11.47
C MET A 391 -5.50 6.35 -9.96
N PRO A 392 -6.42 5.83 -9.10
CA PRO A 392 -6.20 5.86 -7.65
C PRO A 392 -4.95 5.11 -7.19
N ALA A 393 -4.41 4.19 -7.99
CA ALA A 393 -3.15 3.51 -7.68
C ALA A 393 -1.91 4.42 -7.71
N ALA A 394 -2.05 5.64 -8.23
CA ALA A 394 -0.98 6.64 -8.28
C ALA A 394 -1.30 7.88 -7.41
N LEU A 395 -2.35 7.80 -6.60
CA LEU A 395 -2.77 8.91 -5.75
C LEU A 395 -2.48 8.59 -4.28
N PRO A 396 -1.74 9.46 -3.57
CA PRO A 396 -1.58 9.34 -2.12
C PRO A 396 -2.93 9.38 -1.40
N GLY A 397 -3.10 8.55 -0.35
CA GLY A 397 -4.35 8.45 0.39
C GLY A 397 -4.80 9.79 1.00
N VAL A 398 -3.84 10.59 1.47
CA VAL A 398 -4.12 11.93 2.01
C VAL A 398 -4.72 12.86 0.95
N VAL A 399 -4.27 12.78 -0.30
CA VAL A 399 -4.80 13.58 -1.44
C VAL A 399 -6.25 13.19 -1.74
N VAL A 400 -6.53 11.88 -1.73
CA VAL A 400 -7.92 11.39 -1.89
C VAL A 400 -8.81 11.92 -0.76
N GLY A 401 -8.31 11.91 0.49
CA GLY A 401 -9.02 12.48 1.65
C GLY A 401 -9.37 13.95 1.45
N VAL A 402 -8.38 14.79 1.09
CA VAL A 402 -8.59 16.22 0.79
C VAL A 402 -9.63 16.41 -0.32
N GLY A 403 -9.49 15.66 -1.43
CA GLY A 403 -10.42 15.77 -2.56
C GLY A 403 -11.87 15.46 -2.19
N LEU A 404 -12.06 14.42 -1.38
CA LEU A 404 -13.39 14.05 -0.91
C LEU A 404 -13.97 15.08 0.06
N ILE A 405 -13.15 15.65 0.97
CA ILE A 405 -13.59 16.77 1.83
C ILE A 405 -14.07 17.93 0.97
N LEU A 406 -13.23 18.36 0.01
CA LEU A 406 -13.56 19.50 -0.85
C LEU A 406 -14.80 19.26 -1.70
N LEU A 407 -14.98 18.04 -2.22
CA LEU A 407 -16.15 17.69 -3.04
C LEU A 407 -17.44 17.67 -2.21
N TRP A 408 -17.44 16.99 -1.08
CA TRP A 408 -18.66 16.71 -0.33
C TRP A 408 -18.98 17.74 0.74
N ASN A 409 -18.05 18.58 1.15
CA ASN A 409 -18.28 19.70 2.07
C ASN A 409 -18.72 20.98 1.32
N GLN A 410 -19.64 20.84 0.35
CA GLN A 410 -20.15 21.96 -0.43
C GLN A 410 -21.63 22.21 -0.13
N PRO A 411 -22.05 23.48 -0.04
CA PRO A 411 -23.43 23.83 0.34
C PRO A 411 -24.49 23.46 -0.71
N PHE A 412 -24.09 23.19 -1.96
CA PHE A 412 -25.03 22.83 -3.03
C PHE A 412 -25.50 21.37 -2.99
N TRP A 413 -24.86 20.51 -2.17
CA TRP A 413 -25.34 19.15 -2.00
C TRP A 413 -26.54 19.08 -1.06
N PRO A 414 -27.73 18.67 -1.50
CA PRO A 414 -28.92 18.60 -0.65
C PRO A 414 -28.79 17.54 0.46
N ARG A 415 -28.01 16.51 0.22
CA ARG A 415 -27.61 15.47 1.19
C ARG A 415 -26.16 15.12 0.93
N SER A 416 -25.28 15.61 1.79
CA SER A 416 -23.85 15.28 1.70
C SER A 416 -23.51 14.05 2.55
N PRO A 417 -22.65 13.14 2.07
CA PRO A 417 -22.07 12.08 2.90
C PRO A 417 -21.01 12.61 3.87
N TYR A 418 -20.63 13.87 3.81
CA TYR A 418 -19.64 14.48 4.71
C TYR A 418 -20.04 14.28 6.18
N ASN A 419 -19.04 14.00 7.03
CA ASN A 419 -19.22 13.67 8.45
C ASN A 419 -20.17 12.46 8.70
N THR A 420 -20.16 11.47 7.81
CA THR A 420 -20.86 10.18 7.96
C THR A 420 -19.94 9.01 7.63
N LEU A 421 -20.35 7.79 8.01
CA LEU A 421 -19.63 6.57 7.63
C LEU A 421 -19.55 6.36 6.10
N TRP A 422 -20.49 6.90 5.33
CA TRP A 422 -20.47 6.86 3.88
C TRP A 422 -19.24 7.55 3.29
N MET A 423 -18.76 8.59 3.95
CA MET A 423 -17.54 9.30 3.54
C MET A 423 -16.32 8.40 3.60
N LEU A 424 -16.17 7.64 4.70
CA LEU A 424 -15.12 6.63 4.85
C LEU A 424 -15.25 5.52 3.81
N LEU A 425 -16.47 5.03 3.60
CA LEU A 425 -16.72 3.99 2.61
C LEU A 425 -16.34 4.44 1.20
N LEU A 426 -16.69 5.68 0.81
CA LEU A 426 -16.30 6.26 -0.48
C LEU A 426 -14.79 6.39 -0.63
N SER A 427 -14.07 6.80 0.43
CA SER A 427 -12.61 6.91 0.39
C SER A 427 -11.95 5.55 0.18
N TYR A 428 -12.40 4.52 0.90
CA TYR A 428 -11.88 3.16 0.74
C TYR A 428 -12.20 2.60 -0.65
N CYS A 429 -13.40 2.86 -1.16
CA CYS A 429 -13.76 2.50 -2.52
C CYS A 429 -12.88 3.19 -3.56
N CYS A 430 -12.56 4.47 -3.38
CA CYS A 430 -11.66 5.18 -4.27
C CYS A 430 -10.26 4.55 -4.28
N LEU A 431 -9.63 4.43 -3.11
CA LEU A 431 -8.25 3.96 -2.98
C LEU A 431 -8.05 2.52 -3.43
N LEU A 432 -9.03 1.65 -3.15
CA LEU A 432 -8.87 0.20 -3.32
C LEU A 432 -9.44 -0.32 -4.64
N LEU A 433 -10.09 0.53 -5.44
CA LEU A 433 -10.64 0.18 -6.75
C LEU A 433 -9.63 -0.46 -7.72
N PRO A 434 -8.36 -0.04 -7.79
CA PRO A 434 -7.40 -0.65 -8.71
C PRO A 434 -7.15 -2.14 -8.49
N TRP A 435 -7.34 -2.65 -7.26
CA TRP A 435 -7.08 -4.06 -6.94
C TRP A 435 -7.96 -5.02 -7.72
N PRO A 436 -9.32 -4.97 -7.60
CA PRO A 436 -10.17 -5.89 -8.37
C PRO A 436 -10.08 -5.65 -9.88
N VAL A 437 -9.86 -4.42 -10.34
CA VAL A 437 -9.67 -4.14 -11.78
C VAL A 437 -8.44 -4.89 -12.32
N ARG A 438 -7.32 -4.87 -11.61
CA ARG A 438 -6.09 -5.58 -12.02
C ARG A 438 -6.22 -7.10 -11.94
N TYR A 439 -6.79 -7.63 -10.84
CA TYR A 439 -6.95 -9.06 -10.64
C TYR A 439 -7.90 -9.67 -11.67
N VAL A 440 -9.10 -9.09 -11.81
CA VAL A 440 -10.08 -9.53 -12.80
C VAL A 440 -9.57 -9.32 -14.22
N GLY A 441 -8.93 -8.18 -14.50
CA GLY A 441 -8.31 -7.91 -15.79
C GLY A 441 -7.25 -8.94 -16.16
N SER A 442 -6.43 -9.37 -15.20
CA SER A 442 -5.45 -10.45 -15.42
C SER A 442 -6.11 -11.79 -15.72
N ALA A 443 -7.18 -12.14 -14.98
CA ALA A 443 -7.94 -13.35 -15.23
C ALA A 443 -8.64 -13.32 -16.60
N LEU A 444 -9.25 -12.18 -16.99
CA LEU A 444 -9.88 -12.02 -18.29
C LEU A 444 -8.90 -12.17 -19.47
N ARG A 445 -7.64 -11.73 -19.30
CA ARG A 445 -6.59 -11.94 -20.33
C ARG A 445 -6.22 -13.40 -20.53
N GLN A 446 -6.38 -14.24 -19.51
CA GLN A 446 -6.12 -15.67 -19.58
C GLN A 446 -7.27 -16.45 -20.23
N LEU A 447 -8.48 -15.88 -20.23
CA LEU A 447 -9.63 -16.46 -20.91
C LEU A 447 -9.50 -16.22 -22.42
N GLY A 448 -9.84 -17.24 -23.19
CA GLY A 448 -9.83 -17.13 -24.66
C GLY A 448 -10.79 -16.03 -25.16
N PRO A 449 -10.42 -15.25 -26.18
CA PRO A 449 -11.21 -14.13 -26.68
C PRO A 449 -12.56 -14.55 -27.29
N ASN A 450 -12.77 -15.84 -27.50
CA ASN A 450 -13.95 -16.38 -28.22
C ASN A 450 -15.11 -16.82 -27.32
N LEU A 451 -14.93 -16.84 -25.98
CA LEU A 451 -15.96 -17.34 -25.07
C LEU A 451 -17.26 -16.52 -25.11
N GLU A 452 -17.16 -15.18 -25.05
CA GLU A 452 -18.34 -14.33 -25.12
C GLU A 452 -18.96 -14.29 -26.53
N PRO A 453 -18.18 -14.14 -27.62
CA PRO A 453 -18.72 -14.27 -28.97
C PRO A 453 -19.48 -15.59 -29.19
N ALA A 454 -18.96 -16.71 -28.71
CA ALA A 454 -19.65 -18.01 -28.80
C ALA A 454 -21.00 -18.00 -28.08
N ALA A 455 -21.04 -17.46 -26.85
CA ALA A 455 -22.31 -17.32 -26.11
C ALA A 455 -23.32 -16.46 -26.87
N ARG A 456 -22.87 -15.38 -27.49
CA ARG A 456 -23.74 -14.47 -28.27
C ARG A 456 -24.29 -15.11 -29.53
N VAL A 457 -23.52 -15.96 -30.20
CA VAL A 457 -23.99 -16.74 -31.35
C VAL A 457 -25.13 -17.67 -30.93
N HIS A 458 -25.12 -18.18 -29.69
CA HIS A 458 -26.20 -18.98 -29.11
C HIS A 458 -27.35 -18.15 -28.48
N GLY A 459 -27.40 -16.84 -28.76
CA GLY A 459 -28.51 -15.97 -28.35
C GLY A 459 -28.37 -15.35 -26.96
N ALA A 460 -27.22 -15.51 -26.25
CA ALA A 460 -27.03 -14.91 -24.95
C ALA A 460 -26.87 -13.39 -25.08
N SER A 461 -27.57 -12.63 -24.23
CA SER A 461 -27.30 -11.20 -24.08
C SER A 461 -25.95 -10.96 -23.38
N PRO A 462 -25.31 -9.78 -23.55
CA PRO A 462 -24.04 -9.48 -22.89
C PRO A 462 -24.06 -9.70 -21.37
N LEU A 463 -25.15 -9.35 -20.71
CA LEU A 463 -25.32 -9.53 -19.27
C LEU A 463 -25.49 -11.01 -18.88
N GLN A 464 -26.14 -11.82 -19.71
CA GLN A 464 -26.21 -13.27 -19.53
C GLN A 464 -24.82 -13.90 -19.70
N ALA A 465 -24.05 -13.48 -20.71
CA ALA A 465 -22.68 -13.93 -20.91
C ALA A 465 -21.79 -13.54 -19.72
N LEU A 466 -21.92 -12.32 -19.20
CA LEU A 466 -21.22 -11.90 -17.99
C LEU A 466 -21.58 -12.79 -16.80
N ARG A 467 -22.86 -12.97 -16.51
CA ARG A 467 -23.34 -13.67 -15.30
C ARG A 467 -23.08 -15.18 -15.34
N LEU A 468 -23.30 -15.82 -16.50
CA LEU A 468 -23.31 -17.28 -16.62
C LEU A 468 -21.98 -17.86 -17.09
N ILE A 469 -21.10 -17.05 -17.72
CA ILE A 469 -19.84 -17.54 -18.28
C ILE A 469 -18.66 -16.78 -17.66
N VAL A 470 -18.59 -15.45 -17.82
CA VAL A 470 -17.41 -14.67 -17.41
C VAL A 470 -17.27 -14.67 -15.89
N LEU A 471 -18.31 -14.33 -15.16
CA LEU A 471 -18.28 -14.23 -13.70
C LEU A 471 -17.86 -15.54 -13.03
N PRO A 472 -18.41 -16.72 -13.34
CA PRO A 472 -17.96 -17.98 -12.75
C PRO A 472 -16.48 -18.27 -13.00
N LEU A 473 -15.98 -17.96 -14.20
CA LEU A 473 -14.59 -18.21 -14.59
C LEU A 473 -13.59 -17.26 -13.89
N VAL A 474 -13.97 -15.99 -13.68
CA VAL A 474 -13.10 -15.01 -13.01
C VAL A 474 -13.37 -14.93 -11.50
N PHE A 475 -14.39 -15.64 -10.99
CA PHE A 475 -14.82 -15.56 -9.59
C PHE A 475 -13.69 -15.83 -8.58
N PRO A 476 -12.80 -16.83 -8.77
CA PRO A 476 -11.68 -17.03 -7.85
C PRO A 476 -10.73 -15.83 -7.78
N ALA A 477 -10.45 -15.18 -8.92
CA ALA A 477 -9.61 -13.98 -8.97
C ALA A 477 -10.32 -12.76 -8.34
N LEU A 478 -11.63 -12.62 -8.60
CA LEU A 478 -12.47 -11.59 -7.99
C LEU A 478 -12.53 -11.76 -6.46
N LEU A 479 -12.77 -12.97 -5.98
CA LEU A 479 -12.83 -13.27 -4.54
C LEU A 479 -11.47 -12.98 -3.87
N ALA A 480 -10.36 -13.39 -4.48
CA ALA A 480 -9.03 -13.07 -3.98
C ALA A 480 -8.80 -11.56 -3.90
N ALA A 481 -9.20 -10.80 -4.92
CA ALA A 481 -9.13 -9.33 -4.90
C ALA A 481 -10.01 -8.72 -3.80
N MET A 482 -11.23 -9.21 -3.61
CA MET A 482 -12.13 -8.74 -2.55
C MET A 482 -11.58 -9.03 -1.15
N LEU A 483 -10.96 -10.18 -0.93
CA LEU A 483 -10.28 -10.51 0.33
C LEU A 483 -9.07 -9.59 0.59
N MET A 484 -8.32 -9.24 -0.46
CA MET A 484 -7.22 -8.27 -0.37
C MET A 484 -7.74 -6.87 -0.04
N VAL A 485 -8.83 -6.43 -0.70
CA VAL A 485 -9.50 -5.15 -0.39
C VAL A 485 -9.96 -5.13 1.06
N PHE A 486 -10.62 -6.19 1.51
CA PHE A 486 -11.07 -6.31 2.90
C PHE A 486 -9.90 -6.21 3.89
N ALA A 487 -8.81 -6.94 3.65
CA ALA A 487 -7.63 -6.94 4.51
C ALA A 487 -6.94 -5.57 4.57
N VAL A 488 -6.90 -4.83 3.47
CA VAL A 488 -6.29 -3.48 3.44
C VAL A 488 -7.23 -2.44 4.03
N ALA A 489 -8.51 -2.46 3.66
CA ALA A 489 -9.52 -1.52 4.16
C ALA A 489 -9.69 -1.60 5.68
N SER A 490 -9.66 -2.80 6.26
CA SER A 490 -9.83 -2.98 7.71
C SER A 490 -8.78 -2.27 8.57
N ARG A 491 -7.64 -1.88 7.99
CA ARG A 491 -6.49 -1.27 8.69
C ARG A 491 -6.05 0.07 8.09
N GLU A 492 -6.90 0.68 7.27
CA GLU A 492 -6.61 1.95 6.64
C GLU A 492 -6.64 3.08 7.69
N LEU A 493 -5.52 3.82 7.83
CA LEU A 493 -5.36 4.88 8.83
C LEU A 493 -5.61 6.26 8.23
N VAL A 494 -5.00 6.56 7.08
CA VAL A 494 -4.83 7.94 6.58
C VAL A 494 -6.17 8.62 6.33
N THR A 495 -6.99 7.99 5.48
CA THR A 495 -8.32 8.53 5.18
C THR A 495 -9.27 8.38 6.36
N SER A 496 -9.07 7.37 7.22
CA SER A 496 -9.84 7.22 8.45
C SER A 496 -9.58 8.37 9.42
N LEU A 497 -8.32 8.77 9.59
CA LEU A 497 -7.95 9.88 10.48
C LEU A 497 -8.54 11.21 9.99
N LEU A 498 -8.55 11.43 8.66
CA LEU A 498 -9.03 12.65 8.03
C LEU A 498 -10.56 12.75 7.94
N LEU A 499 -11.25 11.62 7.73
CA LEU A 499 -12.65 11.59 7.31
C LEU A 499 -13.58 10.94 8.32
N ALA A 500 -13.09 10.39 9.44
CA ALA A 500 -13.94 9.77 10.43
C ALA A 500 -14.89 10.79 11.07
N PRO A 501 -16.20 10.50 11.11
CA PRO A 501 -17.15 11.35 11.79
C PRO A 501 -16.82 11.46 13.28
N ALA A 502 -17.19 12.59 13.89
CA ALA A 502 -17.02 12.79 15.32
C ALA A 502 -17.68 11.63 16.11
N GLY A 503 -16.96 11.10 17.10
CA GLY A 503 -17.44 9.98 17.91
C GLY A 503 -17.33 8.60 17.26
N THR A 504 -16.85 8.51 16.01
CA THR A 504 -16.60 7.23 15.33
C THR A 504 -15.12 6.93 15.24
N GLN A 505 -14.76 5.69 15.51
CA GLN A 505 -13.38 5.21 15.38
C GLN A 505 -13.33 3.96 14.51
N THR A 506 -12.29 3.86 13.68
CA THR A 506 -11.88 2.61 13.05
C THR A 506 -10.79 1.95 13.89
N MET A 507 -10.48 0.67 13.66
CA MET A 507 -9.37 -0.02 14.35
C MET A 507 -8.06 0.76 14.24
N ALA A 508 -7.76 1.29 13.05
CA ALA A 508 -6.53 2.05 12.82
C ALA A 508 -6.49 3.36 13.63
N VAL A 509 -7.60 4.11 13.64
CA VAL A 509 -7.73 5.34 14.44
C VAL A 509 -7.71 5.02 15.93
N PHE A 510 -8.34 3.92 16.36
CA PHE A 510 -8.28 3.48 17.75
C PHE A 510 -6.83 3.21 18.19
N ILE A 511 -6.07 2.40 17.41
CA ILE A 511 -4.67 2.10 17.71
C ILE A 511 -3.86 3.41 17.81
N TRP A 512 -4.02 4.32 16.85
CA TRP A 512 -3.33 5.59 16.81
C TRP A 512 -3.62 6.44 18.05
N ARG A 513 -4.91 6.63 18.38
CA ARG A 513 -5.36 7.43 19.55
C ARG A 513 -4.92 6.81 20.88
N GLN A 514 -4.98 5.48 21.01
CA GLN A 514 -4.49 4.80 22.23
C GLN A 514 -3.01 5.07 22.46
N PHE A 515 -2.24 5.17 21.37
CA PHE A 515 -0.84 5.51 21.46
C PHE A 515 -0.63 6.98 21.88
N GLU A 516 -1.37 7.93 21.30
CA GLU A 516 -1.34 9.34 21.66
C GLU A 516 -1.76 9.60 23.11
N GLN A 517 -2.75 8.85 23.61
CA GLN A 517 -3.28 8.93 24.97
C GLN A 517 -2.43 8.20 26.01
N GLY A 518 -1.39 7.49 25.59
CA GLY A 518 -0.51 6.73 26.49
C GLY A 518 -1.02 5.34 26.90
N SER A 519 -2.20 4.90 26.42
CA SER A 519 -2.76 3.56 26.63
C SER A 519 -2.19 2.54 25.63
N VAL A 520 -0.87 2.53 25.48
CA VAL A 520 -0.15 1.84 24.41
C VAL A 520 -0.43 0.33 24.39
N GLY A 521 -0.64 -0.29 25.56
CA GLY A 521 -0.93 -1.73 25.68
C GLY A 521 -2.23 -2.14 24.97
N GLN A 522 -3.31 -1.36 25.11
CA GLN A 522 -4.57 -1.61 24.40
C GLN A 522 -4.43 -1.40 22.90
N GLY A 523 -3.71 -0.34 22.49
CA GLY A 523 -3.40 -0.09 21.09
C GLY A 523 -2.64 -1.27 20.46
N MET A 524 -1.62 -1.81 21.14
CA MET A 524 -0.84 -2.93 20.63
C MET A 524 -1.61 -4.27 20.67
N ALA A 525 -2.50 -4.48 21.64
CA ALA A 525 -3.40 -5.63 21.64
C ALA A 525 -4.33 -5.60 20.41
N MET A 526 -4.92 -4.46 20.08
CA MET A 526 -5.73 -4.28 18.86
C MET A 526 -4.88 -4.46 17.59
N ALA A 527 -3.66 -3.92 17.56
CA ALA A 527 -2.73 -4.07 16.44
C ALA A 527 -2.37 -5.56 16.21
N SER A 528 -2.15 -6.33 17.27
CA SER A 528 -1.88 -7.77 17.20
C SER A 528 -3.04 -8.54 16.56
N LEU A 529 -4.28 -8.25 16.96
CA LEU A 529 -5.47 -8.86 16.36
C LEU A 529 -5.63 -8.45 14.88
N THR A 530 -5.40 -7.17 14.57
CA THR A 530 -5.49 -6.65 13.20
C THR A 530 -4.46 -7.31 12.28
N LEU A 531 -3.23 -7.48 12.75
CA LEU A 531 -2.17 -8.13 11.98
C LEU A 531 -2.48 -9.62 11.76
N LEU A 532 -2.92 -10.32 12.80
CA LEU A 532 -3.24 -11.75 12.73
C LEU A 532 -4.39 -12.00 11.74
N THR A 533 -5.47 -11.24 11.86
CA THR A 533 -6.62 -11.35 10.95
C THR A 533 -6.24 -11.00 9.50
N GLY A 534 -5.45 -9.96 9.29
CA GLY A 534 -4.95 -9.56 7.96
C GLY A 534 -4.08 -10.65 7.33
N LEU A 535 -3.18 -11.28 8.10
CA LEU A 535 -2.35 -12.40 7.62
C LEU A 535 -3.19 -13.63 7.25
N LEU A 536 -4.16 -14.01 8.10
CA LEU A 536 -5.05 -15.14 7.82
C LEU A 536 -5.86 -14.92 6.55
N LEU A 537 -6.44 -13.74 6.37
CA LEU A 537 -7.21 -13.39 5.17
C LEU A 537 -6.34 -13.43 3.91
N MET A 538 -5.13 -12.94 3.99
CA MET A 538 -4.23 -12.96 2.86
C MET A 538 -3.75 -14.37 2.52
N LEU A 539 -3.43 -15.20 3.50
CA LEU A 539 -3.07 -16.59 3.24
C LEU A 539 -4.21 -17.36 2.57
N THR A 540 -5.45 -17.08 2.98
CA THR A 540 -6.64 -17.64 2.33
C THR A 540 -6.81 -17.14 0.89
N ALA A 541 -6.59 -15.84 0.64
CA ALA A 541 -6.62 -15.27 -0.71
C ALA A 541 -5.56 -15.90 -1.62
N LEU A 542 -4.33 -16.03 -1.14
CA LEU A 542 -3.23 -16.69 -1.88
C LEU A 542 -3.54 -18.17 -2.16
N ALA A 543 -4.10 -18.90 -1.20
CA ALA A 543 -4.49 -20.30 -1.38
C ALA A 543 -5.58 -20.46 -2.45
N LEU A 544 -6.57 -19.57 -2.47
CA LEU A 544 -7.62 -19.54 -3.49
C LEU A 544 -7.06 -19.26 -4.90
N MET A 545 -6.15 -18.30 -5.03
CA MET A 545 -5.48 -18.00 -6.29
C MET A 545 -4.69 -19.19 -6.83
N GLN A 546 -3.95 -19.90 -5.97
CA GLN A 546 -3.17 -21.07 -6.38
C GLN A 546 -4.06 -22.24 -6.84
N ARG A 547 -5.25 -22.40 -6.27
CA ARG A 547 -6.21 -23.42 -6.73
C ARG A 547 -6.79 -23.09 -8.11
N SER A 548 -7.08 -21.82 -8.38
CA SER A 548 -7.62 -21.40 -9.67
C SER A 548 -6.64 -21.52 -10.84
N THR A 549 -5.33 -21.56 -10.57
CA THR A 549 -4.30 -21.73 -11.61
C THR A 549 -3.94 -23.20 -11.86
N ARG A 550 -4.42 -24.14 -11.04
CA ARG A 550 -4.16 -25.60 -11.17
C ARG A 550 -5.33 -26.39 -11.78
N GLY A 551 -6.52 -25.81 -11.85
CA GLY A 551 -7.71 -26.34 -12.54
C GLY A 551 -7.90 -25.67 -13.90
#